data_0cee879a65bf48eed3993ad0013c1644
#
_entry.id   0cee879a65bf48eed3993ad0013c1644
#
_cell.length_a   1.000
_cell.length_b   1.000
_cell.length_c   1.000
_cell.angle_alpha   90.00
_cell.angle_beta   90.00
_cell.angle_gamma   90.00
#
_symmetry.space_group_name_H-M   'P 1'
#
loop_
_entity.id
_entity.type
_entity.pdbx_description
1 polymer ?
#
loop_
_entity_poly.entity_id
_entity_poly.type
_entity_poly.pdbx_seq_one_letter_code
_entity_poly.pdbx_strand_id
1 'polypeptide(L)'
;MRVVTVYTTNACARCRNAKALLVRRGIAYEEVNLAKDPDGRAELARRTGMVTFPQIVIGELTLGGLDDLLAADRDGRLGELLAA
;
A
#
# COMPACT_ATOMS: atom_id res chain seq x y z
N MET A 1 -12.63 11.38 0.74
CA MET A 1 -11.88 10.19 0.26
C MET A 1 -10.78 9.84 1.25
N ARG A 2 -10.54 8.56 1.46
CA ARG A 2 -9.51 8.10 2.41
C ARG A 2 -8.12 8.30 1.83
N VAL A 3 -7.17 8.56 2.73
CA VAL A 3 -5.76 8.68 2.36
C VAL A 3 -5.18 7.29 2.08
N VAL A 4 -4.49 7.16 0.95
CA VAL A 4 -3.78 5.93 0.60
C VAL A 4 -2.31 6.12 0.95
N THR A 5 -1.76 5.20 1.75
CA THR A 5 -0.34 5.17 2.08
C THR A 5 0.27 3.89 1.54
N VAL A 6 1.37 4.02 0.80
CA VAL A 6 2.11 2.87 0.29
C VAL A 6 3.45 2.82 1.02
N TYR A 7 3.64 1.77 1.81
CA TYR A 7 4.91 1.53 2.48
C TYR A 7 5.80 0.71 1.58
N THR A 8 7.01 1.20 1.35
CA THR A 8 7.92 0.62 0.36
C THR A 8 9.30 0.36 0.96
N THR A 9 10.12 -0.32 0.18
CA THR A 9 11.54 -0.49 0.47
C THR A 9 12.33 -0.32 -0.84
N ASN A 10 13.66 -0.41 -0.76
CA ASN A 10 14.51 -0.24 -1.93
C ASN A 10 14.56 -1.52 -2.77
N ALA A 11 14.90 -1.38 -4.07
CA ALA A 11 15.05 -2.49 -5.00
C ALA A 11 13.83 -3.42 -4.99
N CYS A 12 12.65 -2.83 -5.05
CA CYS A 12 11.39 -3.56 -4.92
C CYS A 12 10.54 -3.35 -6.17
N ALA A 13 10.54 -4.34 -7.07
CA ALA A 13 9.72 -4.28 -8.29
C ALA A 13 8.24 -4.26 -7.96
N ARG A 14 7.82 -5.02 -6.96
CA ARG A 14 6.41 -5.07 -6.55
C ARG A 14 5.94 -3.71 -6.01
N CYS A 15 6.81 -2.99 -5.31
CA CYS A 15 6.51 -1.63 -4.85
C CYS A 15 6.30 -0.69 -6.03
N ARG A 16 7.18 -0.78 -7.04
CA ARG A 16 7.04 0.04 -8.26
C ARG A 16 5.74 -0.27 -8.99
N ASN A 17 5.38 -1.54 -9.07
CA ASN A 17 4.14 -1.96 -9.74
C ASN A 17 2.90 -1.46 -9.01
N ALA A 18 2.91 -1.49 -7.68
CA ALA A 18 1.79 -0.97 -6.89
C ALA A 18 1.61 0.53 -7.13
N LYS A 19 2.71 1.29 -7.10
CA LYS A 19 2.65 2.74 -7.35
C LYS A 19 2.18 3.04 -8.76
N ALA A 20 2.66 2.27 -9.75
CA ALA A 20 2.25 2.46 -11.14
C ALA A 20 0.75 2.22 -11.33
N LEU A 21 0.20 1.22 -10.67
CA LEU A 21 -1.24 0.96 -10.73
C LEU A 21 -2.04 2.14 -10.19
N LEU A 22 -1.64 2.66 -9.02
CA LEU A 22 -2.34 3.81 -8.43
C LEU A 22 -2.30 5.02 -9.34
N VAL A 23 -1.14 5.29 -9.97
CA VAL A 23 -1.01 6.38 -10.93
C VAL A 23 -1.95 6.18 -12.12
N ARG A 24 -1.99 4.97 -12.69
CA ARG A 24 -2.86 4.68 -13.83
C ARG A 24 -4.34 4.88 -13.49
N ARG A 25 -4.73 4.63 -12.26
CA ARG A 25 -6.12 4.81 -11.81
C ARG A 25 -6.43 6.23 -11.33
N GLY A 26 -5.44 7.13 -11.39
CA GLY A 26 -5.63 8.50 -10.93
C GLY A 26 -5.79 8.61 -9.42
N ILE A 27 -5.26 7.65 -8.66
CA ILE A 27 -5.37 7.62 -7.20
C ILE A 27 -4.14 8.25 -6.59
N ALA A 28 -4.34 9.35 -5.84
CA ALA A 28 -3.27 9.99 -5.10
C ALA A 28 -2.87 9.13 -3.91
N TYR A 29 -1.58 9.08 -3.60
CA TYR A 29 -1.07 8.32 -2.49
C TYR A 29 0.14 8.99 -1.85
N GLU A 30 0.40 8.65 -0.61
CA GLU A 30 1.64 9.01 0.07
C GLU A 30 2.54 7.78 0.09
N GLU A 31 3.82 7.98 -0.17
CA GLU A 31 4.81 6.91 -0.08
C GLU A 31 5.67 7.10 1.16
N VAL A 32 5.82 6.01 1.93
CA VAL A 32 6.73 5.97 3.08
C VAL A 32 7.72 4.85 2.83
N ASN A 33 8.97 5.22 2.51
CA ASN A 33 10.05 4.24 2.28
C ASN A 33 10.73 3.94 3.62
N LEU A 34 10.69 2.67 4.02
CA LEU A 34 11.22 2.22 5.30
C LEU A 34 12.54 1.47 5.18
N ALA A 35 13.24 1.58 4.04
CA ALA A 35 14.48 0.84 3.81
C ALA A 35 15.55 1.13 4.87
N LYS A 36 15.60 2.37 5.35
CA LYS A 36 16.59 2.82 6.34
C LYS A 36 15.97 3.10 7.71
N ASP A 37 14.78 2.56 7.95
CA ASP A 37 14.04 2.80 9.18
C ASP A 37 13.61 1.48 9.83
N PRO A 38 14.52 0.81 10.56
CA PRO A 38 14.18 -0.47 11.19
C PRO A 38 13.09 -0.34 12.24
N ASP A 39 13.04 0.77 12.97
CA ASP A 39 11.99 0.99 13.97
C ASP A 39 10.62 1.18 13.29
N GLY A 40 10.60 1.89 12.19
CA GLY A 40 9.39 2.06 11.38
C GLY A 40 8.89 0.75 10.83
N ARG A 41 9.79 -0.11 10.34
CA ARG A 41 9.41 -1.45 9.86
C ARG A 41 8.81 -2.30 10.98
N ALA A 42 9.42 -2.27 12.17
CA ALA A 42 8.91 -3.02 13.31
C ALA A 42 7.53 -2.53 13.75
N GLU A 43 7.35 -1.21 13.78
CA GLU A 43 6.05 -0.61 14.13
C GLU A 43 4.98 -0.99 13.11
N LEU A 44 5.30 -0.92 11.83
CA LEU A 44 4.36 -1.31 10.77
C LEU A 44 3.97 -2.77 10.91
N ALA A 45 4.93 -3.67 11.16
CA ALA A 45 4.67 -5.09 11.34
C ALA A 45 3.72 -5.34 12.51
N ARG A 46 3.87 -4.59 13.61
CA ARG A 46 2.96 -4.71 14.75
C ARG A 46 1.53 -4.30 14.37
N ARG A 47 1.39 -3.24 13.57
CA ARG A 47 0.07 -2.72 13.19
C ARG A 47 -0.63 -3.59 12.16
N THR A 48 0.12 -4.12 11.19
CA THR A 48 -0.47 -4.84 10.04
C THR A 48 -0.36 -6.35 10.13
N GLY A 49 0.57 -6.86 10.95
CA GLY A 49 0.90 -8.28 10.98
C GLY A 49 1.71 -8.76 9.79
N MET A 50 2.21 -7.85 8.95
CA MET A 50 2.95 -8.17 7.73
C MET A 50 4.36 -7.60 7.80
N VAL A 51 5.31 -8.32 7.20
CA VAL A 51 6.73 -7.90 7.14
C VAL A 51 7.24 -7.68 5.72
N THR A 52 6.41 -7.94 4.72
CA THR A 52 6.78 -7.80 3.30
C THR A 52 6.37 -6.44 2.76
N PHE A 53 6.91 -6.08 1.58
CA PHE A 53 6.59 -4.83 0.88
C PHE A 53 6.18 -5.14 -0.56
N PRO A 54 5.33 -4.28 -1.18
CA PRO A 54 4.73 -3.10 -0.57
C PRO A 54 3.64 -3.46 0.42
N GLN A 55 3.25 -2.49 1.27
CA GLN A 55 2.03 -2.57 2.07
C GLN A 55 1.18 -1.36 1.76
N ILE A 56 -0.09 -1.59 1.46
CA ILE A 56 -1.04 -0.53 1.11
C ILE A 56 -2.05 -0.40 2.24
N VAL A 57 -2.15 0.82 2.77
CA VAL A 57 -3.09 1.16 3.84
C VAL A 57 -4.01 2.25 3.33
N ILE A 58 -5.31 2.04 3.46
CA ILE A 58 -6.34 3.00 3.02
C ILE A 58 -7.09 3.48 4.27
N GLY A 59 -6.81 4.73 4.67
CA GLY A 59 -7.26 5.21 5.95
C GLY A 59 -6.66 4.36 7.07
N GLU A 60 -7.50 3.67 7.83
CA GLU A 60 -7.05 2.76 8.90
C GLU A 60 -7.07 1.30 8.46
N LEU A 61 -7.53 1.02 7.23
CA LEU A 61 -7.65 -0.34 6.71
C LEU A 61 -6.34 -0.77 6.08
N THR A 62 -5.78 -1.87 6.56
CA THR A 62 -4.66 -2.53 5.89
C THR A 62 -5.21 -3.36 4.75
N LEU A 63 -5.01 -2.88 3.50
CA LEU A 63 -5.44 -3.66 2.33
C LEU A 63 -4.55 -4.88 2.14
N GLY A 64 -3.25 -4.70 2.24
CA GLY A 64 -2.28 -5.79 2.06
C GLY A 64 -1.18 -5.42 1.10
N GLY A 65 -0.67 -6.40 0.36
CA GLY A 65 0.40 -6.24 -0.60
C GLY A 65 -0.10 -5.97 -2.02
N LEU A 66 0.82 -6.18 -2.98
CA LEU A 66 0.48 -5.95 -4.39
C LEU A 66 -0.66 -6.85 -4.87
N ASP A 67 -0.65 -8.12 -4.50
CA ASP A 67 -1.69 -9.05 -4.96
C ASP A 67 -3.07 -8.64 -4.46
N ASP A 68 -3.15 -8.14 -3.22
CA ASP A 68 -4.40 -7.64 -2.66
C ASP A 68 -4.87 -6.37 -3.38
N LEU A 69 -3.92 -5.49 -3.73
CA LEU A 69 -4.24 -4.29 -4.50
C LEU A 69 -4.76 -4.65 -5.90
N LEU A 70 -4.10 -5.59 -6.58
CA LEU A 70 -4.52 -6.05 -7.90
C LEU A 70 -5.91 -6.68 -7.85
N ALA A 71 -6.19 -7.49 -6.83
CA ALA A 71 -7.49 -8.11 -6.68
C ALA A 71 -8.59 -7.08 -6.43
N ALA A 72 -8.35 -6.11 -5.57
CA ALA A 72 -9.31 -5.04 -5.28
C ALA A 72 -9.58 -4.18 -6.51
N ASP A 73 -8.55 -3.93 -7.33
CA ASP A 73 -8.70 -3.20 -8.58
C ASP A 73 -9.56 -3.98 -9.57
N ARG A 74 -9.28 -5.28 -9.72
CA ARG A 74 -9.99 -6.14 -10.68
C ARG A 74 -11.48 -6.27 -10.38
N ASP A 75 -11.83 -6.41 -9.10
CA ASP A 75 -13.22 -6.67 -8.71
C ASP A 75 -14.01 -5.42 -8.34
N GLY A 76 -13.42 -4.23 -8.51
CA GLY A 76 -14.09 -2.97 -8.28
C GLY A 76 -14.15 -2.51 -6.82
N ARG A 77 -13.60 -3.28 -5.88
CA ARG A 77 -13.64 -2.91 -4.46
C ARG A 77 -12.76 -1.70 -4.13
N LEU A 78 -11.74 -1.45 -4.95
CA LEU A 78 -10.80 -0.37 -4.67
C LEU A 78 -11.50 0.98 -4.58
N GLY A 79 -12.40 1.26 -5.52
CA GLY A 79 -13.18 2.49 -5.49
C GLY A 79 -14.06 2.60 -4.26
N GLU A 80 -14.68 1.51 -3.84
CA GLU A 80 -15.50 1.48 -2.64
C GLU A 80 -14.68 1.75 -1.38
N LEU A 81 -13.50 1.15 -1.28
CA LEU A 81 -12.61 1.34 -0.14
C LEU A 81 -12.14 2.80 -0.03
N LEU A 82 -11.89 3.45 -1.16
CA LEU A 82 -11.46 4.84 -1.18
C LEU A 82 -12.58 5.80 -0.78
N ALA A 83 -13.81 5.48 -1.14
CA ALA A 83 -14.95 6.36 -0.94
C ALA A 83 -15.48 6.34 0.49
N ALA A 84 -15.19 5.31 1.23
CA ALA A 84 -15.78 5.13 2.56
C ALA A 84 -15.37 6.18 3.59
#